data_59d948fc3c90f7926898823c60d019ab
#
_entry.id   59d948fc3c90f7926898823c60d019ab
#
_cell.length_a   1.000
_cell.length_b   1.000
_cell.length_c   1.000
_cell.angle_alpha   90.00
_cell.angle_beta   90.00
_cell.angle_gamma   90.00
#
_symmetry.space_group_name_H-M   'P 1'
#
loop_
_entity.id
_entity.type
_entity.pdbx_description
1 polymer ?
#
loop_
_entity_poly.entity_id
_entity_poly.type
_entity_poly.pdbx_seq_one_letter_code
_entity_poly.pdbx_strand_id
1 'polypeptide(L)'
;MVISESCPACGSTRDKKNGHTRHGKQNHFCKKCERQFSAEAENLFISAERRAEIENLLRERISLRGICRAVGVSLTWLLHFIVQCFASCPDHLNVRLPSGSANVWIYKLKAEADEMWSFVQKKANKQWMWLAMDATTRQIIAFHVGDRSRESAKALWAAVPAVYRHYATFHTDQYEVYKGVIPAERHIAITKKARKTNHIERFNNTLRQRLSRLVRNTLSFSKKIENHIGAIKFFICHYNLEKTAALPV
;
A
#
# COMPACT_ATOMS: atom_id res chain seq x y z
N MET A 1 17.18 26.85 -39.13
CA MET A 1 17.30 25.46 -38.65
C MET A 1 15.95 25.06 -38.10
N VAL A 2 15.25 24.13 -38.79
CA VAL A 2 14.00 23.56 -38.27
C VAL A 2 14.42 22.55 -37.22
N ILE A 3 14.21 22.89 -35.94
CA ILE A 3 14.40 21.93 -34.86
C ILE A 3 13.30 20.91 -35.03
N SER A 4 13.66 19.73 -35.49
CA SER A 4 12.79 18.57 -35.61
C SER A 4 12.38 18.15 -34.18
N GLU A 5 11.16 18.50 -33.78
CA GLU A 5 10.66 18.21 -32.47
C GLU A 5 10.17 16.77 -32.40
N SER A 6 10.83 15.96 -31.62
CA SER A 6 10.40 14.58 -31.37
C SER A 6 9.41 14.52 -30.22
N CYS A 7 8.43 13.62 -30.30
CA CYS A 7 7.48 13.37 -29.21
C CYS A 7 8.23 12.96 -27.92
N PRO A 8 8.08 13.68 -26.81
CA PRO A 8 8.82 13.38 -25.58
C PRO A 8 8.42 12.04 -24.93
N ALA A 9 7.33 11.42 -25.38
CA ALA A 9 6.86 10.15 -24.81
C ALA A 9 7.36 8.92 -25.57
N CYS A 10 7.58 9.00 -26.90
CA CYS A 10 7.94 7.84 -27.73
C CYS A 10 9.06 8.13 -28.75
N GLY A 11 9.66 9.32 -28.73
CA GLY A 11 10.73 9.73 -29.62
C GLY A 11 10.35 9.88 -31.11
N SER A 12 9.06 9.72 -31.46
CA SER A 12 8.59 9.82 -32.85
C SER A 12 8.59 11.26 -33.34
N THR A 13 9.04 11.47 -34.57
CA THR A 13 8.97 12.75 -35.29
C THR A 13 7.67 12.89 -36.10
N ARG A 14 6.78 11.88 -36.06
CA ARG A 14 5.49 11.90 -36.74
C ARG A 14 4.44 12.60 -35.87
N ASP A 15 4.38 13.92 -35.97
CA ASP A 15 3.41 14.73 -35.31
C ASP A 15 2.58 15.57 -36.28
N LYS A 16 1.53 16.20 -35.77
CA LYS A 16 0.78 17.28 -36.44
C LYS A 16 0.53 18.42 -35.46
N LYS A 17 0.53 19.65 -35.95
CA LYS A 17 0.10 20.82 -35.18
C LYS A 17 -1.36 20.65 -34.74
N ASN A 18 -1.66 20.91 -33.47
CA ASN A 18 -2.95 20.71 -32.86
C ASN A 18 -3.37 21.94 -32.02
N GLY A 19 -3.45 23.09 -32.67
CA GLY A 19 -3.79 24.36 -32.03
C GLY A 19 -2.72 24.87 -31.04
N HIS A 20 -3.13 25.76 -30.14
CA HIS A 20 -2.25 26.37 -29.14
C HIS A 20 -2.72 26.04 -27.74
N THR A 21 -1.79 25.98 -26.79
CA THR A 21 -2.10 25.86 -25.36
C THR A 21 -2.70 27.16 -24.84
N ARG A 22 -3.30 27.12 -23.62
CA ARG A 22 -3.80 28.33 -22.92
C ARG A 22 -2.75 29.45 -22.79
N HIS A 23 -1.47 29.11 -22.83
CA HIS A 23 -0.33 30.04 -22.72
C HIS A 23 0.29 30.39 -24.08
N GLY A 24 -0.42 30.16 -25.20
CA GLY A 24 0.01 30.54 -26.54
C GLY A 24 1.08 29.63 -27.17
N LYS A 25 1.56 28.60 -26.47
CA LYS A 25 2.54 27.65 -27.03
C LYS A 25 1.90 26.72 -28.06
N GLN A 26 2.60 26.43 -29.17
CA GLN A 26 2.12 25.48 -30.19
C GLN A 26 1.92 24.09 -29.58
N ASN A 27 0.75 23.52 -29.74
CA ASN A 27 0.44 22.16 -29.32
C ASN A 27 0.58 21.22 -30.52
N HIS A 28 1.15 20.03 -30.29
CA HIS A 28 1.40 18.97 -31.26
C HIS A 28 0.65 17.70 -30.85
N PHE A 29 0.26 16.89 -31.84
CA PHE A 29 -0.33 15.57 -31.63
C PHE A 29 0.56 14.52 -32.29
N CYS A 30 1.10 13.61 -31.48
CA CYS A 30 1.91 12.51 -31.99
C CYS A 30 1.03 11.44 -32.64
N LYS A 31 1.29 11.16 -33.94
CA LYS A 31 0.54 10.13 -34.71
C LYS A 31 0.93 8.69 -34.31
N LYS A 32 2.01 8.49 -33.56
CA LYS A 32 2.48 7.15 -33.15
C LYS A 32 1.90 6.71 -31.82
N CYS A 33 1.87 7.59 -30.82
CA CYS A 33 1.39 7.26 -29.46
C CYS A 33 0.15 8.05 -29.05
N GLU A 34 -0.44 8.82 -29.97
CA GLU A 34 -1.68 9.60 -29.83
C GLU A 34 -1.65 10.64 -28.69
N ARG A 35 -0.46 10.98 -28.21
CA ARG A 35 -0.28 11.93 -27.11
C ARG A 35 -0.15 13.36 -27.65
N GLN A 36 -0.73 14.31 -26.96
CA GLN A 36 -0.52 15.73 -27.20
C GLN A 36 0.71 16.22 -26.40
N PHE A 37 1.49 17.11 -27.02
CA PHE A 37 2.65 17.74 -26.39
C PHE A 37 2.88 19.12 -26.99
N SER A 38 3.56 20.00 -26.28
CA SER A 38 4.07 21.26 -26.83
C SER A 38 5.58 21.24 -26.87
N ALA A 39 6.15 21.77 -27.93
CA ALA A 39 7.56 21.72 -28.23
C ALA A 39 8.45 22.27 -27.14
N GLU A 40 8.07 23.35 -26.56
CA GLU A 40 8.77 24.03 -25.47
C GLU A 40 8.13 23.73 -24.12
N ALA A 41 7.49 22.56 -23.97
CA ALA A 41 6.96 22.19 -22.67
C ALA A 41 8.12 21.88 -21.74
N GLU A 42 8.30 22.70 -20.74
CA GLU A 42 9.09 22.40 -19.54
C GLU A 42 8.47 21.27 -18.70
N ASN A 43 7.60 20.46 -19.31
CA ASN A 43 7.02 19.29 -18.68
C ASN A 43 8.12 18.26 -18.49
N LEU A 44 8.73 18.33 -17.34
CA LEU A 44 9.73 17.37 -16.88
C LEU A 44 9.16 15.96 -17.03
N PHE A 45 9.77 15.20 -17.94
CA PHE A 45 9.58 13.76 -17.96
C PHE A 45 10.10 13.23 -16.61
N ILE A 46 9.21 12.64 -15.83
CA ILE A 46 9.62 12.07 -14.55
C ILE A 46 10.33 10.76 -14.81
N SER A 47 11.64 10.74 -14.59
CA SER A 47 12.48 9.57 -14.80
C SER A 47 12.08 8.40 -13.89
N ALA A 48 12.53 7.19 -14.21
CA ALA A 48 12.26 5.99 -13.42
C ALA A 48 12.84 6.13 -12.00
N GLU A 49 14.05 6.69 -11.87
CA GLU A 49 14.73 6.92 -10.59
C GLU A 49 13.92 7.86 -9.70
N ARG A 50 13.40 8.95 -10.29
CA ARG A 50 12.57 9.92 -9.56
C ARG A 50 11.22 9.33 -9.16
N ARG A 51 10.65 8.43 -9.96
CA ARG A 51 9.44 7.68 -9.58
C ARG A 51 9.71 6.75 -8.40
N ALA A 52 10.83 6.01 -8.42
CA ALA A 52 11.24 5.16 -7.31
C ALA A 52 11.49 5.97 -6.02
N GLU A 53 12.09 7.16 -6.13
CA GLU A 53 12.24 8.08 -4.99
C GLU A 53 10.87 8.48 -4.42
N ILE A 54 9.90 8.84 -5.28
CA ILE A 54 8.54 9.16 -4.85
C ILE A 54 7.87 7.98 -4.15
N GLU A 55 8.02 6.75 -4.67
CA GLU A 55 7.49 5.54 -4.04
C GLU A 55 8.07 5.32 -2.64
N ASN A 56 9.35 5.61 -2.43
CA ASN A 56 9.97 5.59 -1.11
C ASN A 56 9.38 6.66 -0.19
N LEU A 57 9.24 7.89 -0.68
CA LEU A 57 8.68 8.99 0.10
C LEU A 57 7.20 8.79 0.46
N LEU A 58 6.43 8.07 -0.36
CA LEU A 58 5.03 7.72 -0.06
C LEU A 58 4.88 6.80 1.15
N ARG A 59 5.93 6.09 1.53
CA ARG A 59 5.99 5.20 2.69
C ARG A 59 6.50 5.89 3.95
N GLU A 60 6.81 7.18 3.86
CA GLU A 60 7.31 7.98 4.98
C GLU A 60 6.28 9.04 5.41
N ARG A 61 6.42 9.55 6.60
CA ARG A 61 5.50 10.53 7.20
C ARG A 61 5.64 11.92 6.57
N ILE A 62 5.57 11.99 5.24
CA ILE A 62 5.65 13.23 4.48
C ILE A 62 4.30 13.49 3.82
N SER A 63 3.84 14.75 3.86
CA SER A 63 2.62 15.13 3.17
C SER A 63 2.80 15.10 1.64
N LEU A 64 1.74 14.83 0.87
CA LEU A 64 1.82 14.82 -0.60
C LEU A 64 2.36 16.16 -1.16
N ARG A 65 1.98 17.29 -0.57
CA ARG A 65 2.55 18.59 -0.94
C ARG A 65 4.02 18.71 -0.56
N GLY A 66 4.45 18.05 0.52
CA GLY A 66 5.86 17.95 0.90
C GLY A 66 6.66 17.18 -0.16
N ILE A 67 6.14 16.03 -0.62
CA ILE A 67 6.73 15.25 -1.72
C ILE A 67 6.82 16.10 -2.99
N CYS A 68 5.75 16.81 -3.36
CA CYS A 68 5.78 17.70 -4.54
C CYS A 68 6.91 18.73 -4.47
N ARG A 69 7.12 19.35 -3.30
CA ARG A 69 8.21 20.33 -3.12
C ARG A 69 9.59 19.69 -3.14
N ALA A 70 9.74 18.53 -2.53
CA ALA A 70 11.02 17.82 -2.45
C ALA A 70 11.49 17.32 -3.81
N VAL A 71 10.57 16.78 -4.62
CA VAL A 71 10.91 16.13 -5.89
C VAL A 71 10.66 17.03 -7.12
N GLY A 72 10.01 18.19 -6.94
CA GLY A 72 9.72 19.12 -8.02
C GLY A 72 8.63 18.64 -8.99
N VAL A 73 7.59 17.96 -8.48
CA VAL A 73 6.46 17.47 -9.30
C VAL A 73 5.16 18.18 -8.96
N SER A 74 4.24 18.28 -9.92
CA SER A 74 2.92 18.85 -9.67
C SER A 74 2.05 17.90 -8.82
N LEU A 75 1.15 18.46 -8.00
CA LEU A 75 0.23 17.67 -7.19
C LEU A 75 -0.71 16.82 -8.06
N THR A 76 -1.17 17.36 -9.19
CA THR A 76 -2.05 16.63 -10.12
C THR A 76 -1.35 15.39 -10.65
N TRP A 77 -0.11 15.54 -11.13
CA TRP A 77 0.69 14.41 -11.59
C TRP A 77 0.90 13.38 -10.47
N LEU A 78 1.30 13.84 -9.27
CA LEU A 78 1.53 12.95 -8.11
C LEU A 78 0.28 12.16 -7.75
N LEU A 79 -0.91 12.77 -7.77
CA LEU A 79 -2.15 12.08 -7.46
C LEU A 79 -2.47 10.98 -8.48
N HIS A 80 -2.23 11.21 -9.79
CA HIS A 80 -2.37 10.18 -10.82
C HIS A 80 -1.36 9.05 -10.63
N PHE A 81 -0.10 9.38 -10.35
CA PHE A 81 0.95 8.39 -10.10
C PHE A 81 0.65 7.50 -8.89
N ILE A 82 0.16 8.08 -7.79
CA ILE A 82 -0.25 7.35 -6.59
C ILE A 82 -1.34 6.31 -6.91
N VAL A 83 -2.34 6.66 -7.71
CA VAL A 83 -3.40 5.72 -8.11
C VAL A 83 -2.82 4.56 -8.90
N GLN A 84 -1.86 4.80 -9.78
CA GLN A 84 -1.15 3.75 -10.52
C GLN A 84 -0.35 2.83 -9.57
N CYS A 85 0.40 3.40 -8.62
CA CYS A 85 1.13 2.64 -7.60
C CYS A 85 0.20 1.76 -6.77
N PHE A 86 -0.98 2.26 -6.38
CA PHE A 86 -1.94 1.49 -5.61
C PHE A 86 -2.57 0.35 -6.43
N ALA A 87 -2.86 0.60 -7.71
CA ALA A 87 -3.41 -0.40 -8.61
C ALA A 87 -2.40 -1.50 -8.97
N SER A 88 -1.10 -1.21 -8.95
CA SER A 88 -0.03 -2.20 -9.23
C SER A 88 0.26 -3.14 -8.06
N CYS A 89 -0.29 -2.88 -6.87
CA CYS A 89 -0.09 -3.74 -5.70
C CYS A 89 -0.79 -5.09 -5.87
N PRO A 90 -0.06 -6.22 -5.79
CA PRO A 90 -0.68 -7.55 -5.95
C PRO A 90 -1.58 -7.90 -4.76
N ASP A 91 -2.59 -8.74 -5.00
CA ASP A 91 -3.52 -9.15 -3.93
C ASP A 91 -2.86 -10.07 -2.90
N HIS A 92 -1.83 -10.81 -3.29
CA HIS A 92 -1.04 -11.64 -2.39
C HIS A 92 -0.05 -10.84 -1.50
N LEU A 93 -0.08 -9.50 -1.53
CA LEU A 93 0.69 -8.59 -0.68
C LEU A 93 2.21 -8.82 -0.71
N ASN A 94 2.76 -9.44 -1.75
CA ASN A 94 4.16 -9.88 -1.82
C ASN A 94 4.56 -10.82 -0.66
N VAL A 95 3.62 -11.60 -0.14
CA VAL A 95 3.90 -12.60 0.90
C VAL A 95 4.69 -13.76 0.28
N ARG A 96 5.84 -14.06 0.85
CA ARG A 96 6.54 -15.31 0.56
C ARG A 96 5.94 -16.41 1.42
N LEU A 97 5.14 -17.26 0.80
CA LEU A 97 4.58 -18.42 1.48
C LEU A 97 5.68 -19.44 1.82
N PRO A 98 5.53 -20.20 2.91
CA PRO A 98 6.44 -21.30 3.20
C PRO A 98 6.45 -22.27 2.00
N SER A 99 7.58 -22.41 1.32
CA SER A 99 7.76 -23.37 0.22
C SER A 99 8.03 -24.72 0.84
N GLY A 100 7.11 -25.66 0.58
CA GLY A 100 7.16 -26.97 1.23
C GLY A 100 8.15 -27.94 0.58
N SER A 101 9.28 -28.16 1.20
CA SER A 101 9.93 -29.49 1.19
C SER A 101 10.07 -30.07 2.59
N ALA A 102 9.49 -29.43 3.59
CA ALA A 102 9.56 -29.93 4.95
C ALA A 102 8.19 -29.86 5.63
N ASN A 103 7.51 -30.99 5.71
CA ASN A 103 6.35 -31.22 6.58
C ASN A 103 6.56 -30.68 8.01
N VAL A 104 7.81 -30.51 8.44
CA VAL A 104 8.22 -30.03 9.77
C VAL A 104 7.92 -28.55 9.99
N TRP A 105 7.94 -27.68 8.94
CA TRP A 105 7.72 -26.23 9.10
C TRP A 105 6.23 -25.86 9.19
N ILE A 106 5.37 -26.63 8.52
CA ILE A 106 3.94 -26.34 8.47
C ILE A 106 3.28 -26.46 9.84
N TYR A 107 3.71 -27.40 10.68
CA TYR A 107 3.17 -27.59 12.04
C TYR A 107 3.60 -26.52 13.06
N LYS A 108 4.50 -25.62 12.70
CA LYS A 108 5.00 -24.53 13.58
C LYS A 108 4.54 -23.13 13.15
N LEU A 109 3.65 -23.03 12.16
CA LEU A 109 3.16 -21.73 11.74
C LEU A 109 2.39 -21.04 12.88
N LYS A 110 2.80 -19.83 13.19
CA LYS A 110 2.15 -18.96 14.18
C LYS A 110 1.80 -17.65 13.51
N ALA A 111 0.58 -17.20 13.72
CA ALA A 111 0.13 -15.90 13.26
C ALA A 111 -0.38 -15.07 14.43
N GLU A 112 -0.27 -13.76 14.30
CA GLU A 112 -0.84 -12.77 15.20
C GLU A 112 -1.92 -12.01 14.45
N ALA A 113 -3.07 -11.73 15.07
CA ALA A 113 -4.09 -10.85 14.50
C ALA A 113 -4.48 -9.78 15.50
N ASP A 114 -4.68 -8.57 14.99
CA ASP A 114 -5.02 -7.38 15.78
C ASP A 114 -5.76 -6.37 14.91
N GLU A 115 -6.44 -5.41 15.52
CA GLU A 115 -7.09 -4.33 14.83
C GLU A 115 -6.69 -2.96 15.35
N MET A 116 -6.59 -2.00 14.43
CA MET A 116 -6.38 -0.59 14.76
C MET A 116 -7.35 0.31 13.99
N TRP A 117 -7.71 1.44 14.57
CA TRP A 117 -8.58 2.37 13.89
C TRP A 117 -7.84 3.58 13.31
N SER A 118 -8.40 4.11 12.23
CA SER A 118 -8.09 5.38 11.60
C SER A 118 -9.39 6.05 11.15
N PHE A 119 -9.33 7.04 10.28
CA PHE A 119 -10.54 7.70 9.77
C PHE A 119 -10.37 8.19 8.33
N VAL A 120 -11.49 8.36 7.65
CA VAL A 120 -11.56 8.94 6.31
C VAL A 120 -12.44 10.19 6.36
N GLN A 121 -11.98 11.30 5.78
CA GLN A 121 -12.60 12.63 5.77
C GLN A 121 -12.69 13.30 7.14
N LYS A 122 -13.40 12.73 8.10
CA LYS A 122 -13.63 13.27 9.44
C LYS A 122 -13.47 12.20 10.51
N LYS A 123 -13.06 12.58 11.73
CA LYS A 123 -12.80 11.65 12.84
C LYS A 123 -14.00 10.78 13.21
N ALA A 124 -15.24 11.25 12.98
CA ALA A 124 -16.43 10.46 13.20
C ALA A 124 -16.54 9.27 12.24
N ASN A 125 -15.95 9.36 11.05
CA ASN A 125 -15.96 8.30 10.05
C ASN A 125 -14.79 7.35 10.28
N LYS A 126 -14.86 6.57 11.37
CA LYS A 126 -13.84 5.61 11.76
C LYS A 126 -13.78 4.44 10.79
N GLN A 127 -12.56 4.05 10.45
CA GLN A 127 -12.25 2.85 9.67
C GLN A 127 -11.34 1.98 10.51
N TRP A 128 -11.73 0.72 10.71
CA TRP A 128 -10.93 -0.26 11.41
C TRP A 128 -10.10 -1.05 10.41
N MET A 129 -8.83 -1.14 10.68
CA MET A 129 -7.90 -1.93 9.91
C MET A 129 -7.60 -3.20 10.69
N TRP A 130 -7.97 -4.32 10.12
CA TRP A 130 -7.75 -5.66 10.62
C TRP A 130 -6.52 -6.23 9.96
N LEU A 131 -5.62 -6.81 10.70
CA LEU A 131 -4.33 -7.31 10.23
C LEU A 131 -4.09 -8.72 10.72
N ALA A 132 -3.46 -9.54 9.88
CA ALA A 132 -2.88 -10.81 10.28
C ALA A 132 -1.41 -10.85 9.85
N MET A 133 -0.53 -11.29 10.74
CA MET A 133 0.93 -11.32 10.56
C MET A 133 1.46 -12.71 10.85
N ASP A 134 2.37 -13.20 10.03
CA ASP A 134 3.20 -14.37 10.38
C ASP A 134 4.19 -13.97 11.49
N ALA A 135 4.11 -14.65 12.62
CA ALA A 135 4.92 -14.33 13.80
C ALA A 135 6.42 -14.63 13.61
N THR A 136 6.78 -15.47 12.64
CA THR A 136 8.17 -15.85 12.36
C THR A 136 8.80 -14.90 11.34
N THR A 137 8.18 -14.77 10.17
CA THR A 137 8.71 -13.94 9.08
C THR A 137 8.41 -12.47 9.22
N ARG A 138 7.45 -12.11 10.09
CA ARG A 138 6.94 -10.74 10.30
C ARG A 138 6.22 -10.16 9.08
N GLN A 139 5.91 -10.97 8.10
CA GLN A 139 5.12 -10.54 6.94
C GLN A 139 3.64 -10.37 7.31
N ILE A 140 3.00 -9.36 6.76
CA ILE A 140 1.55 -9.20 6.85
C ILE A 140 0.91 -10.13 5.82
N ILE A 141 0.25 -11.18 6.30
CA ILE A 141 -0.33 -12.23 5.46
C ILE A 141 -1.73 -11.91 4.97
N ALA A 142 -2.45 -11.03 5.66
CA ALA A 142 -3.76 -10.52 5.25
C ALA A 142 -4.06 -9.18 5.92
N PHE A 143 -4.90 -8.37 5.29
CA PHE A 143 -5.51 -7.20 5.90
C PHE A 143 -6.93 -6.99 5.37
N HIS A 144 -7.74 -6.30 6.17
CA HIS A 144 -9.06 -5.82 5.78
C HIS A 144 -9.30 -4.45 6.39
N VAL A 145 -10.04 -3.58 5.69
CA VAL A 145 -10.44 -2.26 6.19
C VAL A 145 -11.97 -2.20 6.17
N GLY A 146 -12.57 -1.96 7.31
CA GLY A 146 -14.02 -1.91 7.48
C GLY A 146 -14.43 -1.31 8.83
N ASP A 147 -15.47 -1.83 9.41
CA ASP A 147 -15.92 -1.51 10.75
C ASP A 147 -15.31 -2.45 11.82
N ARG A 148 -15.77 -2.35 13.07
CA ARG A 148 -15.32 -3.24 14.16
C ARG A 148 -16.34 -4.36 14.40
N SER A 149 -16.87 -4.94 13.33
CA SER A 149 -17.86 -6.01 13.38
C SER A 149 -17.27 -7.40 13.20
N ARG A 150 -18.12 -8.41 13.42
CA ARG A 150 -17.79 -9.81 13.12
C ARG A 150 -17.64 -10.06 11.61
N GLU A 151 -18.34 -9.31 10.79
CA GLU A 151 -18.27 -9.35 9.33
C GLU A 151 -16.90 -8.93 8.86
N SER A 152 -16.34 -7.87 9.42
CA SER A 152 -14.94 -7.43 9.13
C SER A 152 -13.92 -8.46 9.58
N ALA A 153 -14.11 -9.12 10.72
CA ALA A 153 -13.23 -10.22 11.14
C ALA A 153 -13.32 -11.43 10.20
N LYS A 154 -14.53 -11.78 9.72
CA LYS A 154 -14.71 -12.82 8.69
C LYS A 154 -14.05 -12.45 7.38
N ALA A 155 -14.14 -11.19 6.97
CA ALA A 155 -13.46 -10.70 5.76
C ALA A 155 -11.93 -10.80 5.88
N LEU A 156 -11.35 -10.43 7.05
CA LEU A 156 -9.94 -10.69 7.31
C LEU A 156 -9.62 -12.18 7.20
N TRP A 157 -10.40 -13.06 7.88
CA TRP A 157 -10.17 -14.50 7.86
C TRP A 157 -10.22 -15.08 6.44
N ALA A 158 -11.15 -14.62 5.62
CA ALA A 158 -11.27 -15.03 4.22
C ALA A 158 -10.05 -14.61 3.38
N ALA A 159 -9.45 -13.44 3.69
CA ALA A 159 -8.26 -12.93 3.01
C ALA A 159 -6.96 -13.65 3.45
N VAL A 160 -6.94 -14.36 4.59
CA VAL A 160 -5.78 -15.13 5.04
C VAL A 160 -5.49 -16.26 4.04
N PRO A 161 -4.22 -16.46 3.59
CA PRO A 161 -3.87 -17.55 2.70
C PRO A 161 -4.23 -18.93 3.27
N ALA A 162 -4.67 -19.86 2.39
CA ALA A 162 -5.19 -21.16 2.80
C ALA A 162 -4.20 -21.95 3.68
N VAL A 163 -2.90 -21.90 3.39
CA VAL A 163 -1.87 -22.56 4.18
C VAL A 163 -1.89 -22.12 5.65
N TYR A 164 -2.09 -20.84 5.92
CA TYR A 164 -2.20 -20.35 7.30
C TYR A 164 -3.53 -20.74 7.92
N ARG A 165 -4.64 -20.64 7.20
CA ARG A 165 -5.95 -21.03 7.71
C ARG A 165 -6.00 -22.49 8.11
N HIS A 166 -5.27 -23.37 7.40
CA HIS A 166 -5.26 -24.82 7.67
C HIS A 166 -4.23 -25.26 8.71
N TYR A 167 -3.11 -24.54 8.85
CA TYR A 167 -1.99 -25.05 9.63
C TYR A 167 -1.51 -24.10 10.74
N ALA A 168 -1.78 -22.80 10.66
CA ALA A 168 -1.27 -21.85 11.64
C ALA A 168 -2.11 -21.80 12.92
N THR A 169 -1.44 -21.55 14.04
CA THR A 169 -2.08 -21.14 15.29
C THR A 169 -2.11 -19.61 15.36
N PHE A 170 -3.30 -19.04 15.52
CA PHE A 170 -3.54 -17.60 15.59
C PHE A 170 -3.59 -17.12 17.04
N HIS A 171 -2.75 -16.15 17.35
CA HIS A 171 -2.76 -15.44 18.62
C HIS A 171 -3.48 -14.11 18.43
N THR A 172 -4.52 -13.86 19.20
CA THR A 172 -5.27 -12.58 19.21
C THR A 172 -5.33 -12.04 20.64
N ASP A 173 -5.76 -10.80 20.78
CA ASP A 173 -6.22 -10.34 22.09
C ASP A 173 -7.56 -11.03 22.47
N GLN A 174 -8.14 -10.65 23.62
CA GLN A 174 -9.38 -11.23 24.12
C GLN A 174 -10.64 -10.65 23.48
N TYR A 175 -10.52 -9.97 22.32
CA TYR A 175 -11.70 -9.43 21.66
C TYR A 175 -12.60 -10.55 21.14
N GLU A 176 -13.83 -10.56 21.64
CA GLU A 176 -14.78 -11.69 21.44
C GLU A 176 -15.15 -11.96 19.98
N VAL A 177 -14.99 -10.97 19.11
CA VAL A 177 -15.33 -11.09 17.69
C VAL A 177 -14.54 -12.19 17.01
N TYR A 178 -13.31 -12.46 17.44
CA TYR A 178 -12.49 -13.54 16.87
C TYR A 178 -13.02 -14.94 17.21
N LYS A 179 -13.77 -15.07 18.31
CA LYS A 179 -14.39 -16.36 18.70
C LYS A 179 -15.44 -16.77 17.66
N GLY A 180 -15.29 -17.98 17.11
CA GLY A 180 -16.17 -18.53 16.08
C GLY A 180 -15.99 -17.93 14.68
N VAL A 181 -14.98 -17.05 14.49
CA VAL A 181 -14.43 -16.67 13.17
C VAL A 181 -13.20 -17.49 12.89
N ILE A 182 -12.27 -17.52 13.84
CA ILE A 182 -11.11 -18.42 13.80
C ILE A 182 -11.52 -19.73 14.45
N PRO A 183 -11.28 -20.91 13.80
CA PRO A 183 -11.58 -22.21 14.39
C PRO A 183 -10.94 -22.37 15.77
N ALA A 184 -11.70 -22.95 16.74
CA ALA A 184 -11.28 -23.01 18.14
C ALA A 184 -9.93 -23.74 18.34
N GLU A 185 -9.67 -24.78 17.55
CA GLU A 185 -8.45 -25.58 17.57
C GLU A 185 -7.21 -24.80 17.08
N ARG A 186 -7.41 -23.65 16.44
CA ARG A 186 -6.37 -22.77 15.89
C ARG A 186 -6.30 -21.41 16.55
N HIS A 187 -7.20 -21.13 17.50
CA HIS A 187 -7.32 -19.83 18.13
C HIS A 187 -6.84 -19.85 19.57
N ILE A 188 -5.88 -18.99 19.89
CA ILE A 188 -5.41 -18.75 21.25
C ILE A 188 -5.62 -17.28 21.58
N ALA A 189 -6.69 -17.00 22.33
CA ALA A 189 -6.91 -15.67 22.89
C ALA A 189 -5.95 -15.47 24.08
N ILE A 190 -5.16 -14.42 24.04
CA ILE A 190 -4.11 -14.14 25.02
C ILE A 190 -4.37 -12.84 25.77
N THR A 191 -3.95 -12.80 27.02
CA THR A 191 -3.94 -11.55 27.79
C THR A 191 -2.78 -10.66 27.34
N LYS A 192 -2.90 -9.35 27.48
CA LYS A 192 -1.82 -8.39 27.17
C LYS A 192 -0.51 -8.69 27.90
N LYS A 193 -0.58 -9.33 29.08
CA LYS A 193 0.61 -9.76 29.85
C LYS A 193 1.40 -10.87 29.18
N ALA A 194 0.77 -11.68 28.32
CA ALA A 194 1.43 -12.82 27.66
C ALA A 194 2.39 -12.42 26.53
N ARG A 195 2.37 -11.16 26.07
CA ARG A 195 3.27 -10.57 25.05
C ARG A 195 3.40 -11.35 23.74
N LYS A 196 2.38 -12.12 23.35
CA LYS A 196 2.40 -12.93 22.12
C LYS A 196 1.78 -12.23 20.91
N THR A 197 1.34 -10.97 21.05
CA THR A 197 0.88 -10.08 19.97
C THR A 197 1.83 -8.88 19.76
N ASN A 198 3.02 -8.94 20.34
CA ASN A 198 3.96 -7.81 20.32
C ASN A 198 4.42 -7.43 18.91
N HIS A 199 4.42 -8.37 17.96
CA HIS A 199 4.94 -8.12 16.63
C HIS A 199 3.95 -7.33 15.78
N ILE A 200 2.69 -7.72 15.83
CA ILE A 200 1.63 -7.00 15.14
C ILE A 200 1.36 -5.62 15.78
N GLU A 201 1.43 -5.52 17.12
CA GLU A 201 1.37 -4.22 17.81
C GLU A 201 2.52 -3.29 17.39
N ARG A 202 3.73 -3.82 17.27
CA ARG A 202 4.89 -3.07 16.74
C ARG A 202 4.66 -2.63 15.30
N PHE A 203 4.10 -3.48 14.46
CA PHE A 203 3.75 -3.12 13.10
C PHE A 203 2.68 -2.02 13.05
N ASN A 204 1.65 -2.09 13.89
CA ASN A 204 0.64 -1.04 14.05
C ASN A 204 1.27 0.31 14.40
N ASN A 205 2.26 0.31 15.30
CA ASN A 205 3.02 1.51 15.63
C ASN A 205 3.86 2.01 14.44
N THR A 206 4.51 1.10 13.70
CA THR A 206 5.27 1.44 12.47
C THR A 206 4.36 2.09 11.44
N LEU A 207 3.17 1.54 11.19
CA LEU A 207 2.19 2.15 10.29
C LEU A 207 1.82 3.57 10.72
N ARG A 208 1.57 3.80 12.01
CA ARG A 208 1.26 5.15 12.53
C ARG A 208 2.42 6.11 12.42
N GLN A 209 3.65 5.62 12.56
CA GLN A 209 4.86 6.46 12.46
C GLN A 209 5.17 6.82 11.00
N ARG A 210 5.00 5.89 10.07
CA ARG A 210 5.43 6.04 8.68
C ARG A 210 4.33 6.52 7.73
N LEU A 211 3.06 6.21 7.98
CA LEU A 211 1.96 6.69 7.14
C LEU A 211 1.28 7.94 7.74
N SER A 212 1.50 9.10 7.13
CA SER A 212 0.94 10.37 7.58
C SER A 212 -0.58 10.36 7.76
N ARG A 213 -1.30 9.58 6.94
CA ARG A 213 -2.76 9.48 6.97
C ARG A 213 -3.31 8.59 8.09
N LEU A 214 -2.46 7.82 8.80
CA LEU A 214 -2.85 6.98 9.94
C LEU A 214 -2.54 7.63 11.29
N VAL A 215 -1.94 8.80 11.30
CA VAL A 215 -1.69 9.57 12.52
C VAL A 215 -3.00 10.12 13.08
N ARG A 216 -3.26 9.92 14.37
CA ARG A 216 -4.53 10.30 15.03
C ARG A 216 -4.94 11.76 14.89
N ASN A 217 -3.97 12.68 14.84
CA ASN A 217 -4.16 14.13 14.70
C ASN A 217 -3.49 14.65 13.42
N THR A 218 -3.78 14.01 12.28
CA THR A 218 -3.20 14.42 11.00
C THR A 218 -4.10 15.36 10.22
N LEU A 219 -3.50 16.32 9.51
CA LEU A 219 -4.14 17.07 8.43
C LEU A 219 -4.04 16.34 7.07
N SER A 220 -3.27 15.25 7.01
CA SER A 220 -3.03 14.46 5.81
C SER A 220 -3.96 13.24 5.70
N PHE A 221 -5.16 13.31 6.24
CA PHE A 221 -6.14 12.24 6.20
C PHE A 221 -6.63 11.93 4.77
N SER A 222 -7.09 10.71 4.54
CA SER A 222 -7.66 10.30 3.27
C SER A 222 -9.05 10.90 3.06
N LYS A 223 -9.32 11.40 1.84
CA LYS A 223 -10.65 11.92 1.46
C LYS A 223 -11.56 10.85 0.87
N LYS A 224 -10.98 9.77 0.32
CA LYS A 224 -11.70 8.63 -0.27
C LYS A 224 -11.21 7.35 0.38
N ILE A 225 -12.14 6.40 0.57
CA ILE A 225 -11.82 5.11 1.20
C ILE A 225 -10.87 4.28 0.34
N GLU A 226 -11.02 4.31 -0.98
CA GLU A 226 -10.18 3.59 -1.93
C GLU A 226 -8.71 4.03 -1.81
N ASN A 227 -8.47 5.34 -1.68
CA ASN A 227 -7.13 5.89 -1.47
C ASN A 227 -6.57 5.57 -0.07
N HIS A 228 -7.44 5.36 0.91
CA HIS A 228 -7.05 4.92 2.24
C HIS A 228 -6.57 3.48 2.21
N ILE A 229 -7.37 2.59 1.64
CA ILE A 229 -7.06 1.17 1.46
C ILE A 229 -5.82 1.01 0.58
N GLY A 230 -5.75 1.73 -0.55
CA GLY A 230 -4.61 1.66 -1.47
C GLY A 230 -3.29 2.05 -0.82
N ALA A 231 -3.27 3.10 0.02
CA ALA A 231 -2.06 3.48 0.74
C ALA A 231 -1.61 2.45 1.77
N ILE A 232 -2.55 1.81 2.47
CA ILE A 232 -2.26 0.74 3.41
C ILE A 232 -1.71 -0.48 2.66
N LYS A 233 -2.39 -0.90 1.58
CA LYS A 233 -1.95 -2.02 0.73
C LYS A 233 -0.55 -1.78 0.17
N PHE A 234 -0.31 -0.59 -0.38
CA PHE A 234 0.99 -0.19 -0.91
C PHE A 234 2.11 -0.29 0.14
N PHE A 235 1.86 0.24 1.35
CA PHE A 235 2.82 0.13 2.45
C PHE A 235 3.09 -1.33 2.82
N ILE A 236 2.04 -2.14 2.98
CA ILE A 236 2.16 -3.58 3.34
C ILE A 236 2.96 -4.34 2.29
N CYS A 237 2.68 -4.13 0.99
CA CYS A 237 3.40 -4.81 -0.09
C CYS A 237 4.92 -4.53 -0.03
N HIS A 238 5.31 -3.27 0.18
CA HIS A 238 6.72 -2.91 0.30
C HIS A 238 7.35 -3.40 1.61
N TYR A 239 6.62 -3.32 2.72
CA TYR A 239 7.06 -3.87 4.00
C TYR A 239 7.34 -5.37 3.90
N ASN A 240 6.47 -6.12 3.22
CA ASN A 240 6.67 -7.56 3.01
C ASN A 240 7.91 -7.84 2.15
N LEU A 241 8.18 -7.05 1.11
CA LEU A 241 9.42 -7.16 0.32
C LEU A 241 10.66 -6.93 1.19
N GLU A 242 10.65 -5.90 2.05
CA GLU A 242 11.74 -5.64 3.01
C GLU A 242 11.95 -6.84 3.95
N LYS A 243 10.86 -7.44 4.44
CA LYS A 243 10.95 -8.64 5.30
C LYS A 243 11.46 -9.86 4.56
N THR A 244 11.00 -10.08 3.32
CA THR A 244 11.46 -11.21 2.49
C THR A 244 12.95 -11.10 2.19
N ALA A 245 13.46 -9.90 1.89
CA ALA A 245 14.89 -9.68 1.63
C ALA A 245 15.78 -9.95 2.85
N ALA A 246 15.23 -9.85 4.06
CA ALA A 246 15.94 -10.13 5.31
C ALA A 246 15.85 -11.60 5.77
N LEU A 247 15.10 -12.44 5.06
CA LEU A 247 15.03 -13.88 5.36
C LEU A 247 16.28 -14.58 4.79
N PRO A 248 16.88 -15.53 5.52
CA PRO A 248 17.93 -16.35 4.94
C PRO A 248 17.39 -17.12 3.72
N VAL A 249 18.24 -17.26 2.72
CA VAL A 249 17.96 -18.01 1.48
C VAL A 249 17.84 -19.50 1.77
#